data_94b00bc86d8fbec5775ddcf6c337677a
#
_entry.id   94b00bc86d8fbec5775ddcf6c337677a
#
_cell.length_a   1.000
_cell.length_b   1.000
_cell.length_c   1.000
_cell.angle_alpha   90.00
_cell.angle_beta   90.00
_cell.angle_gamma   90.00
#
_symmetry.space_group_name_H-M   'P 1'
#
loop_
_entity.id
_entity.type
_entity.pdbx_description
1 polymer ?
#
loop_
_entity_poly.entity_id
_entity_poly.type
_entity_poly.pdbx_seq_one_letter_code
_entity_poly.pdbx_strand_id
1 'polypeptide(L)'
;MELYKGRPQNIEGRLDREVRVYDLLDSLGIEYLRTDHGHADTMEACNEIDKVLDVLICKNLFLCNRQKTKFYLLMMPGDKPFKTKELSSQINSARLSFASAEAMEEYLYILPGSVSVMGLMNDKENAVTLLVDEDVLKGEYVGCHPCVNTSSLKIKTTDVFDKFLKAVGHTATVVHLTGE
;
A
#
# COMPACT_ATOMS: atom_id res chain seq x y z
N MET A 1 9.49 -16.63 -11.73
CA MET A 1 9.48 -15.37 -10.95
C MET A 1 10.64 -15.42 -9.98
N GLU A 2 11.51 -14.44 -10.04
CA GLU A 2 12.73 -14.41 -9.24
C GLU A 2 12.60 -13.44 -8.05
N LEU A 3 13.37 -13.73 -7.00
CA LEU A 3 13.46 -12.89 -5.81
C LEU A 3 14.75 -12.07 -5.87
N TYR A 4 14.60 -10.75 -5.75
CA TYR A 4 15.72 -9.81 -5.76
C TYR A 4 15.85 -9.09 -4.44
N LYS A 5 17.07 -8.73 -4.10
CA LYS A 5 17.35 -7.89 -2.93
C LYS A 5 17.54 -6.44 -3.38
N GLY A 6 16.63 -5.56 -2.96
CA GLY A 6 16.72 -4.14 -3.25
C GLY A 6 16.23 -3.76 -4.65
N ARG A 7 16.66 -2.58 -5.07
CA ARG A 7 16.21 -1.95 -6.32
C ARG A 7 16.76 -2.66 -7.56
N PRO A 8 16.10 -2.51 -8.72
CA PRO A 8 16.65 -3.02 -9.98
C PRO A 8 17.99 -2.33 -10.29
N GLN A 9 18.95 -3.11 -10.80
CA GLN A 9 20.24 -2.56 -11.24
C GLN A 9 20.05 -1.64 -12.47
N ASN A 10 19.09 -1.98 -13.33
CA ASN A 10 18.73 -1.19 -14.50
C ASN A 10 17.29 -0.70 -14.35
N ILE A 11 17.10 0.61 -14.37
CA ILE A 11 15.78 1.25 -14.24
C ILE A 11 15.18 1.64 -15.58
N GLU A 12 15.85 1.33 -16.70
CA GLU A 12 15.33 1.64 -18.02
C GLU A 12 13.96 0.97 -18.24
N GLY A 13 12.99 1.75 -18.74
CA GLY A 13 11.63 1.27 -18.96
C GLY A 13 10.75 1.27 -17.70
N ARG A 14 11.29 1.61 -16.54
CA ARG A 14 10.49 1.69 -15.32
C ARG A 14 9.89 3.08 -15.14
N LEU A 15 8.69 3.14 -14.58
CA LEU A 15 7.97 4.40 -14.39
C LEU A 15 8.59 5.21 -13.25
N ASP A 16 8.52 6.53 -13.37
CA ASP A 16 9.00 7.45 -12.35
C ASP A 16 8.39 7.16 -10.98
N ARG A 17 7.11 6.87 -10.93
CA ARG A 17 6.40 6.57 -9.68
C ARG A 17 6.94 5.34 -8.97
N GLU A 18 7.46 4.38 -9.68
CA GLU A 18 8.13 3.20 -9.14
C GLU A 18 9.53 3.55 -8.63
N VAL A 19 10.34 4.19 -9.46
CA VAL A 19 11.72 4.53 -9.13
C VAL A 19 11.82 5.43 -7.90
N ARG A 20 10.89 6.36 -7.75
CA ARG A 20 10.83 7.25 -6.58
C ARG A 20 10.68 6.48 -5.26
N VAL A 21 9.97 5.36 -5.28
CA VAL A 21 9.84 4.49 -4.10
C VAL A 21 11.20 3.92 -3.71
N TYR A 22 11.94 3.38 -4.68
CA TYR A 22 13.26 2.82 -4.42
C TYR A 22 14.23 3.90 -3.90
N ASP A 23 14.21 5.06 -4.52
CA ASP A 23 15.06 6.19 -4.10
C ASP A 23 14.79 6.56 -2.64
N LEU A 24 13.53 6.64 -2.24
CA LEU A 24 13.17 6.99 -0.86
C LEU A 24 13.57 5.89 0.11
N LEU A 25 13.25 4.63 -0.17
CA LEU A 25 13.60 3.51 0.71
C LEU A 25 15.12 3.43 0.91
N ASP A 26 15.89 3.60 -0.16
CA ASP A 26 17.35 3.59 -0.09
C ASP A 26 17.89 4.75 0.74
N SER A 27 17.30 5.95 0.56
CA SER A 27 17.71 7.14 1.33
C SER A 27 17.45 6.98 2.83
N LEU A 28 16.45 6.18 3.19
CA LEU A 28 16.11 5.91 4.59
C LEU A 28 16.87 4.71 5.19
N GLY A 29 17.67 4.02 4.38
CA GLY A 29 18.37 2.81 4.80
C GLY A 29 17.44 1.63 5.04
N ILE A 30 16.28 1.61 4.40
CA ILE A 30 15.31 0.52 4.54
C ILE A 30 15.63 -0.58 3.53
N GLU A 31 15.87 -1.81 4.05
CA GLU A 31 16.07 -2.98 3.21
C GLU A 31 14.72 -3.55 2.76
N TYR A 32 14.70 -4.12 1.57
CA TYR A 32 13.49 -4.76 1.03
C TYR A 32 13.86 -5.84 0.03
N LEU A 33 12.99 -6.85 -0.07
CA LEU A 33 13.04 -7.85 -1.14
C LEU A 33 12.03 -7.46 -2.21
N ARG A 34 12.31 -7.83 -3.43
CA ARG A 34 11.48 -7.46 -4.59
C ARG A 34 11.32 -8.66 -5.52
N THR A 35 10.15 -8.77 -6.10
CA THR A 35 9.93 -9.64 -7.25
C THR A 35 9.23 -8.84 -8.34
N ASP A 36 9.62 -9.08 -9.58
CA ASP A 36 8.99 -8.48 -10.75
C ASP A 36 8.08 -9.51 -11.42
N HIS A 37 6.95 -9.05 -11.93
CA HIS A 37 5.92 -9.90 -12.51
C HIS A 37 5.11 -9.13 -13.53
N GLY A 38 4.21 -9.81 -14.23
CA GLY A 38 3.21 -9.14 -15.07
C GLY A 38 2.11 -8.54 -14.19
N HIS A 39 1.12 -7.92 -14.82
CA HIS A 39 -0.01 -7.36 -14.08
C HIS A 39 -0.69 -8.45 -13.24
N ALA A 40 -0.81 -8.20 -11.93
CA ALA A 40 -1.38 -9.16 -10.98
C ALA A 40 -2.90 -9.01 -10.92
N ASP A 41 -3.58 -9.37 -11.99
CA ASP A 41 -5.03 -9.19 -12.11
C ASP A 41 -5.83 -10.44 -11.70
N THR A 42 -5.16 -11.55 -11.36
CA THR A 42 -5.82 -12.78 -10.95
C THR A 42 -5.39 -13.19 -9.55
N MET A 43 -6.24 -13.95 -8.86
CA MET A 43 -5.92 -14.53 -7.55
C MET A 43 -4.71 -15.47 -7.64
N GLU A 44 -4.59 -16.23 -8.75
CA GLU A 44 -3.48 -17.13 -8.96
C GLU A 44 -2.14 -16.40 -9.03
N ALA A 45 -2.11 -15.28 -9.77
CA ALA A 45 -0.93 -14.44 -9.87
C ALA A 45 -0.55 -13.86 -8.51
N CYS A 46 -1.52 -13.38 -7.74
CA CYS A 46 -1.28 -12.85 -6.39
C CYS A 46 -0.73 -13.93 -5.45
N ASN A 47 -1.29 -15.14 -5.51
CA ASN A 47 -0.83 -16.25 -4.67
C ASN A 47 0.62 -16.64 -5.00
N GLU A 48 1.00 -16.61 -6.27
CA GLU A 48 2.37 -16.90 -6.68
C GLU A 48 3.35 -15.85 -6.15
N ILE A 49 2.97 -14.57 -6.21
CA ILE A 49 3.76 -13.46 -5.67
C ILE A 49 3.95 -13.64 -4.16
N ASP A 50 2.87 -13.97 -3.43
CA ASP A 50 2.91 -14.21 -1.99
C ASP A 50 3.90 -15.33 -1.63
N LYS A 51 3.93 -16.39 -2.43
CA LYS A 51 4.85 -17.52 -2.21
C LYS A 51 6.31 -17.12 -2.44
N VAL A 52 6.59 -16.38 -3.51
CA VAL A 52 7.96 -15.97 -3.84
C VAL A 52 8.51 -15.03 -2.77
N LEU A 53 7.71 -14.07 -2.32
CA LEU A 53 8.12 -13.11 -1.28
C LEU A 53 8.02 -13.69 0.13
N ASP A 54 7.32 -14.81 0.30
CA ASP A 54 7.02 -15.38 1.62
C ASP A 54 6.38 -14.33 2.54
N VAL A 55 5.34 -13.69 2.02
CA VAL A 55 4.55 -12.67 2.73
C VAL A 55 3.18 -12.57 2.07
N LEU A 56 2.15 -12.26 2.87
CA LEU A 56 0.83 -11.96 2.32
C LEU A 56 0.82 -10.50 1.88
N ILE A 57 0.57 -10.26 0.59
CA ILE A 57 0.45 -8.90 0.07
C ILE A 57 -0.78 -8.24 0.68
N CYS A 58 -0.60 -7.05 1.23
CA CYS A 58 -1.70 -6.29 1.81
C CYS A 58 -2.67 -5.82 0.73
N LYS A 59 -3.95 -5.86 1.07
CA LYS A 59 -4.97 -5.17 0.30
C LYS A 59 -4.92 -3.70 0.70
N ASN A 60 -4.77 -2.82 -0.28
CA ASN A 60 -4.73 -1.39 -0.08
C ASN A 60 -5.91 -0.76 -0.81
N LEU A 61 -6.78 -0.07 -0.08
CA LEU A 61 -8.01 0.48 -0.63
C LEU A 61 -8.02 2.00 -0.43
N PHE A 62 -8.26 2.74 -1.51
CA PHE A 62 -8.35 4.19 -1.45
C PHE A 62 -9.81 4.61 -1.45
N LEU A 63 -10.23 5.23 -0.34
CA LEU A 63 -11.62 5.49 -0.02
C LEU A 63 -11.85 6.99 0.22
N CYS A 64 -13.10 7.41 0.07
CA CYS A 64 -13.48 8.78 0.38
C CYS A 64 -14.87 8.82 1.01
N ASN A 65 -15.17 9.94 1.68
CA ASN A 65 -16.51 10.21 2.18
C ASN A 65 -17.44 10.61 1.02
N ARG A 66 -18.72 10.70 1.32
CA ARG A 66 -19.76 11.05 0.30
C ARG A 66 -19.49 12.40 -0.37
N GLN A 67 -19.01 13.37 0.40
CA GLN A 67 -18.75 14.73 -0.08
C GLN A 67 -17.42 14.85 -0.85
N LYS A 68 -16.61 13.78 -0.86
CA LYS A 68 -15.28 13.76 -1.49
C LYS A 68 -14.35 14.85 -0.91
N THR A 69 -14.47 15.08 0.39
CA THR A 69 -13.66 16.07 1.13
C THR A 69 -12.65 15.40 2.05
N LYS A 70 -12.85 14.12 2.37
CA LYS A 70 -11.93 13.34 3.21
C LYS A 70 -11.55 12.05 2.51
N PHE A 71 -10.25 11.77 2.48
CA PHE A 71 -9.69 10.59 1.80
C PHE A 71 -8.97 9.70 2.80
N TYR A 72 -9.09 8.41 2.57
CA TYR A 72 -8.54 7.38 3.46
C TYR A 72 -7.82 6.33 2.64
N LEU A 73 -6.65 5.93 3.10
CA LEU A 73 -5.96 4.74 2.57
C LEU A 73 -6.03 3.66 3.64
N LEU A 74 -6.69 2.54 3.32
CA LEU A 74 -6.81 1.42 4.23
C LEU A 74 -5.83 0.33 3.84
N MET A 75 -4.99 -0.10 4.80
CA MET A 75 -4.18 -1.31 4.69
C MET A 75 -4.84 -2.42 5.49
N MET A 76 -5.07 -3.56 4.87
CA MET A 76 -5.63 -4.74 5.54
C MET A 76 -5.05 -6.01 4.94
N PRO A 77 -5.15 -7.16 5.64
CA PRO A 77 -4.68 -8.43 5.08
C PRO A 77 -5.38 -8.74 3.76
N GLY A 78 -4.61 -9.22 2.78
CA GLY A 78 -5.12 -9.47 1.43
C GLY A 78 -6.22 -10.52 1.36
N ASP A 79 -6.25 -11.45 2.31
CA ASP A 79 -7.24 -12.53 2.37
C ASP A 79 -8.48 -12.21 3.21
N LYS A 80 -8.51 -11.03 3.87
CA LYS A 80 -9.66 -10.62 4.69
C LYS A 80 -10.67 -9.85 3.83
N PRO A 81 -11.97 -10.21 3.85
CA PRO A 81 -12.99 -9.44 3.12
C PRO A 81 -13.13 -8.02 3.67
N PHE A 82 -13.31 -7.05 2.79
CA PHE A 82 -13.58 -5.67 3.18
C PHE A 82 -15.08 -5.41 3.26
N LYS A 83 -15.52 -4.86 4.39
CA LYS A 83 -16.91 -4.45 4.62
C LYS A 83 -16.95 -2.98 4.96
N THR A 84 -17.51 -2.18 4.07
CA THR A 84 -17.58 -0.71 4.20
C THR A 84 -18.21 -0.28 5.53
N LYS A 85 -19.31 -0.95 5.91
CA LYS A 85 -20.05 -0.62 7.13
C LYS A 85 -19.20 -0.77 8.39
N GLU A 86 -18.38 -1.83 8.43
CA GLU A 86 -17.51 -2.10 9.56
C GLU A 86 -16.48 -0.96 9.73
N LEU A 87 -15.85 -0.55 8.64
CA LEU A 87 -14.87 0.52 8.67
C LEU A 87 -15.51 1.87 9.00
N SER A 88 -16.59 2.23 8.33
CA SER A 88 -17.28 3.50 8.54
C SER A 88 -17.70 3.69 10.00
N SER A 89 -18.18 2.62 10.63
CA SER A 89 -18.57 2.64 12.04
C SER A 89 -17.39 2.96 12.97
N GLN A 90 -16.23 2.36 12.71
CA GLN A 90 -15.05 2.55 13.58
C GLN A 90 -14.46 3.95 13.49
N ILE A 91 -14.54 4.60 12.34
CA ILE A 91 -13.98 5.94 12.17
C ILE A 91 -15.01 7.05 12.29
N ASN A 92 -16.23 6.71 12.74
CA ASN A 92 -17.34 7.66 12.91
C ASN A 92 -17.65 8.44 11.63
N SER A 93 -17.62 7.75 10.50
CA SER A 93 -17.91 8.33 9.19
C SER A 93 -19.26 7.84 8.68
N ALA A 94 -19.91 8.67 7.86
CA ALA A 94 -20.96 8.18 6.98
C ALA A 94 -20.36 7.15 6.00
N ARG A 95 -21.20 6.48 5.23
CA ARG A 95 -20.76 5.45 4.29
C ARG A 95 -19.63 5.94 3.40
N LEU A 96 -18.54 5.16 3.37
CA LEU A 96 -17.41 5.41 2.49
C LEU A 96 -17.63 4.74 1.13
N SER A 97 -17.00 5.31 0.11
CA SER A 97 -16.95 4.72 -1.23
C SER A 97 -15.52 4.72 -1.74
N PHE A 98 -15.26 3.97 -2.81
CA PHE A 98 -13.96 4.00 -3.45
C PHE A 98 -13.74 5.38 -4.09
N ALA A 99 -12.54 5.94 -3.87
CA ALA A 99 -12.17 7.20 -4.49
C ALA A 99 -11.92 7.00 -6.00
N SER A 100 -12.04 8.08 -6.76
CA SER A 100 -11.89 8.04 -8.21
C SER A 100 -10.44 7.81 -8.63
N ALA A 101 -10.25 7.39 -9.88
CA ALA A 101 -8.92 7.27 -10.47
C ALA A 101 -8.19 8.62 -10.51
N GLU A 102 -8.93 9.71 -10.75
CA GLU A 102 -8.38 11.07 -10.74
C GLU A 102 -7.86 11.44 -9.36
N ALA A 103 -8.61 11.15 -8.30
CA ALA A 103 -8.18 11.41 -6.93
C ALA A 103 -6.96 10.57 -6.56
N MET A 104 -6.93 9.32 -7.01
CA MET A 104 -5.79 8.42 -6.77
C MET A 104 -4.51 8.96 -7.42
N GLU A 105 -4.58 9.44 -8.63
CA GLU A 105 -3.46 10.07 -9.32
C GLU A 105 -3.04 11.38 -8.62
N GLU A 106 -4.01 12.20 -8.25
CA GLU A 106 -3.77 13.51 -7.63
C GLU A 106 -3.08 13.37 -6.26
N TYR A 107 -3.59 12.50 -5.40
CA TYR A 107 -3.11 12.41 -4.02
C TYR A 107 -1.98 11.42 -3.83
N LEU A 108 -1.98 10.31 -4.56
CA LEU A 108 -1.03 9.22 -4.34
C LEU A 108 -0.06 9.00 -5.50
N TYR A 109 -0.30 9.62 -6.65
CA TYR A 109 0.47 9.40 -7.87
C TYR A 109 0.48 7.91 -8.26
N ILE A 110 -0.68 7.28 -8.23
CA ILE A 110 -0.87 5.85 -8.49
C ILE A 110 -2.04 5.65 -9.44
N LEU A 111 -1.95 4.64 -10.30
CA LEU A 111 -3.04 4.19 -11.16
C LEU A 111 -3.88 3.11 -10.48
N PRO A 112 -5.16 2.94 -10.87
CA PRO A 112 -5.98 1.85 -10.33
C PRO A 112 -5.30 0.48 -10.51
N GLY A 113 -5.45 -0.36 -9.49
CA GLY A 113 -4.81 -1.67 -9.45
C GLY A 113 -3.43 -1.69 -8.81
N SER A 114 -2.85 -0.51 -8.52
CA SER A 114 -1.49 -0.38 -7.98
C SER A 114 -1.44 0.30 -6.62
N VAL A 115 -2.57 0.47 -5.96
CA VAL A 115 -2.66 1.22 -4.70
C VAL A 115 -1.71 0.63 -3.66
N SER A 116 -0.97 1.50 -2.98
CA SER A 116 0.06 1.12 -2.04
C SER A 116 0.26 2.21 -0.99
N VAL A 117 0.63 1.78 0.22
CA VAL A 117 1.05 2.69 1.30
C VAL A 117 2.21 3.57 0.86
N MET A 118 3.04 3.10 -0.07
CA MET A 118 4.16 3.88 -0.60
C MET A 118 3.70 5.17 -1.28
N GLY A 119 2.47 5.21 -1.80
CA GLY A 119 1.91 6.42 -2.40
C GLY A 119 1.78 7.60 -1.44
N LEU A 120 1.80 7.36 -0.13
CA LEU A 120 1.75 8.44 0.86
C LEU A 120 2.95 9.38 0.77
N MET A 121 4.05 8.96 0.17
CA MET A 121 5.20 9.84 -0.09
C MET A 121 4.83 11.01 -1.01
N ASN A 122 3.78 10.88 -1.79
CA ASN A 122 3.31 11.90 -2.73
C ASN A 122 2.24 12.82 -2.12
N ASP A 123 1.68 12.46 -0.97
CA ASP A 123 0.67 13.25 -0.26
C ASP A 123 1.33 14.21 0.75
N LYS A 124 1.95 15.24 0.24
CA LYS A 124 2.74 16.19 1.05
C LYS A 124 1.90 17.11 1.93
N GLU A 125 0.63 17.28 1.59
CA GLU A 125 -0.30 18.10 2.36
C GLU A 125 -1.04 17.32 3.45
N ASN A 126 -0.73 16.03 3.57
CA ASN A 126 -1.37 15.13 4.54
C ASN A 126 -2.90 15.12 4.39
N ALA A 127 -3.35 15.08 3.13
CA ALA A 127 -4.77 15.05 2.79
C ALA A 127 -5.40 13.67 2.95
N VAL A 128 -4.57 12.61 2.90
CA VAL A 128 -5.01 11.22 3.02
C VAL A 128 -4.72 10.71 4.43
N THR A 129 -5.74 10.18 5.09
CA THR A 129 -5.61 9.54 6.40
C THR A 129 -5.31 8.05 6.21
N LEU A 130 -4.22 7.57 6.80
CA LEU A 130 -3.88 6.15 6.77
C LEU A 130 -4.60 5.40 7.88
N LEU A 131 -5.35 4.38 7.48
CA LEU A 131 -5.99 3.43 8.38
C LEU A 131 -5.31 2.08 8.21
N VAL A 132 -4.99 1.41 9.30
CA VAL A 132 -4.35 0.10 9.24
C VAL A 132 -5.11 -0.90 10.11
N ASP A 133 -5.45 -2.05 9.53
CA ASP A 133 -6.01 -3.15 10.29
C ASP A 133 -4.95 -3.68 11.25
N GLU A 134 -5.33 -3.90 12.51
CA GLU A 134 -4.39 -4.39 13.55
C GLU A 134 -3.64 -5.66 13.12
N ASP A 135 -4.24 -6.52 12.31
CA ASP A 135 -3.61 -7.77 11.88
C ASP A 135 -2.39 -7.52 10.98
N VAL A 136 -2.36 -6.41 10.24
CA VAL A 136 -1.17 -6.02 9.46
C VAL A 136 0.01 -5.76 10.39
N LEU A 137 -0.25 -5.12 11.53
CA LEU A 137 0.80 -4.78 12.50
C LEU A 137 1.36 -5.98 13.26
N LYS A 138 0.62 -7.09 13.29
CA LYS A 138 1.08 -8.32 13.95
C LYS A 138 2.12 -9.09 13.14
N GLY A 139 2.17 -8.89 11.82
CA GLY A 139 3.14 -9.53 10.95
C GLY A 139 4.50 -8.86 11.05
N GLU A 140 5.56 -9.65 10.91
CA GLU A 140 6.92 -9.13 10.89
C GLU A 140 7.21 -8.32 9.63
N TYR A 141 6.58 -8.70 8.52
CA TYR A 141 6.78 -8.09 7.20
C TYR A 141 5.47 -7.65 6.59
N VAL A 142 5.55 -6.65 5.73
CA VAL A 142 4.45 -6.13 4.92
C VAL A 142 4.78 -6.38 3.45
N GLY A 143 3.82 -6.93 2.70
CA GLY A 143 3.90 -7.03 1.25
C GLY A 143 3.12 -5.89 0.60
N CYS A 144 3.73 -5.15 -0.31
CA CYS A 144 3.08 -4.04 -0.99
C CYS A 144 3.70 -3.79 -2.37
N HIS A 145 3.00 -3.03 -3.19
CA HIS A 145 3.52 -2.61 -4.50
C HIS A 145 4.36 -1.33 -4.38
N PRO A 146 5.40 -1.17 -5.20
CA PRO A 146 6.12 0.10 -5.30
C PRO A 146 5.38 1.08 -6.25
N CYS A 147 4.11 1.34 -5.99
CA CYS A 147 3.24 2.21 -6.78
C CYS A 147 3.00 1.78 -8.23
N VAL A 148 3.37 0.55 -8.57
CA VAL A 148 3.08 -0.08 -9.86
C VAL A 148 2.66 -1.54 -9.64
N ASN A 149 1.85 -2.09 -10.54
CA ASN A 149 1.31 -3.45 -10.43
C ASN A 149 2.17 -4.49 -11.20
N THR A 150 3.45 -4.18 -11.39
CA THR A 150 4.39 -5.08 -12.10
C THR A 150 5.58 -5.46 -11.23
N SER A 151 5.57 -5.02 -9.99
CA SER A 151 6.54 -5.41 -8.96
C SER A 151 5.85 -5.46 -7.61
N SER A 152 6.42 -6.24 -6.70
CA SER A 152 5.95 -6.33 -5.33
C SER A 152 7.14 -6.37 -4.38
N LEU A 153 6.97 -5.78 -3.21
CA LEU A 153 8.03 -5.63 -2.21
C LEU A 153 7.64 -6.34 -0.91
N LYS A 154 8.66 -6.81 -0.20
CA LYS A 154 8.56 -7.29 1.17
C LYS A 154 9.44 -6.41 2.04
N ILE A 155 8.83 -5.72 3.01
CA ILE A 155 9.49 -4.74 3.86
C ILE A 155 9.15 -5.06 5.32
N LYS A 156 10.09 -4.87 6.25
CA LYS A 156 9.78 -5.03 7.67
C LYS A 156 8.67 -4.08 8.10
N THR A 157 7.71 -4.60 8.85
CA THR A 157 6.58 -3.83 9.35
C THR A 157 7.05 -2.60 10.14
N THR A 158 8.06 -2.77 10.99
CA THR A 158 8.63 -1.66 11.76
C THR A 158 9.24 -0.59 10.86
N ASP A 159 9.88 -0.97 9.76
CA ASP A 159 10.46 -0.01 8.82
C ASP A 159 9.37 0.79 8.10
N VAL A 160 8.24 0.17 7.77
CA VAL A 160 7.12 0.89 7.15
C VAL A 160 6.50 1.89 8.12
N PHE A 161 6.17 1.44 9.33
CA PHE A 161 5.38 2.26 10.26
C PHE A 161 6.24 3.22 11.08
N ASP A 162 7.49 2.89 11.38
CA ASP A 162 8.35 3.76 12.20
C ASP A 162 9.28 4.65 11.37
N LYS A 163 9.82 4.16 10.25
CA LYS A 163 10.74 4.94 9.42
C LYS A 163 10.08 5.61 8.24
N PHE A 164 9.38 4.83 7.39
CA PHE A 164 8.77 5.38 6.18
C PHE A 164 7.69 6.41 6.51
N LEU A 165 6.72 6.06 7.35
CA LEU A 165 5.63 6.97 7.69
C LEU A 165 6.13 8.26 8.32
N LYS A 166 7.11 8.17 9.21
CA LYS A 166 7.71 9.35 9.84
C LYS A 166 8.37 10.26 8.80
N ALA A 167 9.10 9.65 7.87
CA ALA A 167 9.80 10.42 6.82
C ALA A 167 8.84 11.16 5.90
N VAL A 168 7.66 10.59 5.63
CA VAL A 168 6.67 11.21 4.74
C VAL A 168 5.60 12.02 5.50
N GLY A 169 5.75 12.17 6.81
CA GLY A 169 4.87 13.01 7.62
C GLY A 169 3.49 12.44 7.87
N HIS A 170 3.34 11.12 7.85
CA HIS A 170 2.08 10.44 8.09
C HIS A 170 2.10 9.63 9.38
N THR A 171 0.92 9.44 9.97
CA THR A 171 0.71 8.54 11.10
C THR A 171 -0.41 7.55 10.74
N ALA A 172 -0.39 6.38 11.36
CA ALA A 172 -1.40 5.36 11.13
C ALA A 172 -2.46 5.38 12.23
N THR A 173 -3.73 5.28 11.83
CA THR A 173 -4.84 5.03 12.74
C THR A 173 -5.19 3.55 12.65
N VAL A 174 -5.15 2.86 13.80
CA VAL A 174 -5.42 1.42 13.86
C VAL A 174 -6.93 1.18 13.88
N VAL A 175 -7.39 0.24 13.06
CA VAL A 175 -8.77 -0.24 13.04
C VAL A 175 -8.80 -1.75 13.28
N HIS A 176 -9.94 -2.26 13.69
CA HIS A 176 -10.11 -3.67 14.06
C HIS A 176 -11.17 -4.29 13.17
N LEU A 177 -10.75 -4.83 12.02
CA LEU A 177 -11.66 -5.39 11.04
C LEU A 177 -11.79 -6.90 11.22
N THR A 178 -13.01 -7.41 11.22
CA THR A 178 -13.29 -8.84 11.34
C THR A 178 -13.52 -9.51 9.99
N GLY A 179 -13.92 -8.74 8.97
CA GLY A 179 -14.31 -9.28 7.68
C GLY A 179 -15.73 -9.83 7.63
N GLU A 180 -16.53 -9.52 8.64
CA GLU A 180 -17.92 -9.99 8.77
C GLU A 180 -18.96 -8.90 8.49
#